data_decbb77d002293374b13995e2b524619
#
_entry.id   decbb77d002293374b13995e2b524619
#
_cell.length_a   1.000
_cell.length_b   1.000
_cell.length_c   1.000
_cell.angle_alpha   90.00
_cell.angle_beta   90.00
_cell.angle_gamma   90.00
#
_symmetry.space_group_name_H-M   'P 1'
#
loop_
_entity.id
_entity.type
_entity.pdbx_description
1 polymer ?
#
loop_
_entity_poly.entity_id
_entity_poly.type
_entity_poly.pdbx_seq_one_letter_code
_entity_poly.pdbx_strand_id
1 'polypeptide(L)'
;LPISPTKLLRAILMNAIMNDKDRIDFLRKELHRHNYNYYVKNNPEILDTDFDALMRELSDLEQKHPEWVDKNSPTVRVGSDLSNNFVQVRHQYPMLSLGNTYDKAEIKEFYDRITGDLKGVAFEVCCELKFDGLSISLLYEDGRLVRAVTRGDGTVGDDVTENVKTIKSIPLQLQEGLGWPRRFEVRGEVLMPWASFEKLNAERNSKGEPLFANPRNAASGTLKSKNSAVVASRRLDARSEERRVGKE
;
A
#
# COMPACT_ATOMS: atom_id res chain seq x y z
N LEU A 1 -3.63 -9.47 -20.78
CA LEU A 1 -4.09 -9.48 -22.17
C LEU A 1 -3.66 -8.17 -22.80
N PRO A 2 -3.00 -8.16 -23.97
CA PRO A 2 -2.59 -6.92 -24.64
C PRO A 2 -3.82 -6.09 -24.97
N ILE A 3 -3.75 -4.78 -24.68
CA ILE A 3 -4.81 -3.83 -25.04
C ILE A 3 -4.97 -3.85 -26.56
N SER A 4 -6.18 -4.04 -27.03
CA SER A 4 -6.48 -4.00 -28.46
C SER A 4 -5.99 -2.66 -29.06
N PRO A 5 -5.28 -2.67 -30.22
CA PRO A 5 -4.81 -1.44 -30.87
C PRO A 5 -5.91 -0.37 -31.05
N THR A 6 -7.15 -0.78 -31.21
CA THR A 6 -8.32 0.10 -31.32
C THR A 6 -8.64 0.82 -30.01
N LYS A 7 -8.43 0.20 -28.85
CA LYS A 7 -8.62 0.84 -27.55
C LYS A 7 -7.51 1.84 -27.24
N LEU A 8 -6.27 1.52 -27.62
CA LEU A 8 -5.13 2.43 -27.47
C LEU A 8 -5.28 3.67 -28.36
N LEU A 9 -5.67 3.50 -29.63
CA LEU A 9 -5.91 4.60 -30.55
C LEU A 9 -7.05 5.51 -30.10
N ARG A 10 -8.11 4.93 -29.53
CA ARG A 10 -9.25 5.67 -28.97
C ARG A 10 -8.85 6.47 -27.72
N ALA A 11 -7.99 5.91 -26.86
CA ALA A 11 -7.46 6.63 -25.70
C ALA A 11 -6.55 7.80 -26.10
N ILE A 12 -5.69 7.60 -27.11
CA ILE A 12 -4.81 8.66 -27.66
C ILE A 12 -5.62 9.78 -28.33
N LEU A 13 -6.63 9.44 -29.10
CA LEU A 13 -7.54 10.42 -29.74
C LEU A 13 -8.39 11.18 -28.71
N MET A 14 -8.85 10.53 -27.65
CA MET A 14 -9.57 11.20 -26.56
C MET A 14 -8.67 12.17 -25.79
N ASN A 15 -7.39 11.81 -25.56
CA ASN A 15 -6.41 12.71 -24.92
C ASN A 15 -6.15 13.99 -25.71
N ALA A 16 -6.20 13.94 -27.06
CA ALA A 16 -5.93 15.08 -27.93
C ALA A 16 -7.09 16.09 -28.05
N ILE A 17 -8.29 15.79 -27.53
CA ILE A 17 -9.51 16.57 -27.72
C ILE A 17 -10.10 17.08 -26.39
N MET A 18 -9.72 16.50 -25.25
CA MET A 18 -10.23 16.92 -23.94
C MET A 18 -9.51 18.17 -23.45
N ASN A 19 -10.26 19.15 -22.95
CA ASN A 19 -9.66 20.21 -22.14
C ASN A 19 -9.24 19.68 -20.75
N ASP A 20 -8.38 20.42 -20.05
CA ASP A 20 -7.81 19.98 -18.75
C ASP A 20 -8.91 19.63 -17.73
N LYS A 21 -10.02 20.36 -17.71
CA LYS A 21 -11.11 20.09 -16.77
C LYS A 21 -11.82 18.76 -17.04
N ASP A 22 -12.18 18.52 -18.30
CA ASP A 22 -12.81 17.27 -18.71
C ASP A 22 -11.86 16.09 -18.48
N ARG A 23 -10.55 16.31 -18.67
CA ARG A 23 -9.52 15.30 -18.42
C ARG A 23 -9.41 14.96 -16.93
N ILE A 24 -9.41 15.95 -16.04
CA ILE A 24 -9.42 15.77 -14.59
C ILE A 24 -10.65 14.95 -14.17
N ASP A 25 -11.84 15.31 -14.65
CA ASP A 25 -13.08 14.63 -14.29
C ASP A 25 -13.10 13.18 -14.79
N PHE A 26 -12.59 12.94 -16.00
CA PHE A 26 -12.41 11.59 -16.54
C PHE A 26 -11.43 10.78 -15.72
N LEU A 27 -10.24 11.31 -15.39
CA LEU A 27 -9.21 10.61 -14.62
C LEU A 27 -9.71 10.27 -13.21
N ARG A 28 -10.39 11.19 -12.54
CA ARG A 28 -11.00 10.92 -11.23
C ARG A 28 -11.96 9.73 -11.30
N LYS A 29 -12.86 9.73 -12.28
CA LYS A 29 -13.83 8.64 -12.45
C LYS A 29 -13.15 7.29 -12.72
N GLU A 30 -12.19 7.26 -13.63
CA GLU A 30 -11.47 6.02 -13.98
C GLU A 30 -10.62 5.52 -12.81
N LEU A 31 -9.89 6.39 -12.12
CA LEU A 31 -9.09 6.01 -10.97
C LEU A 31 -9.94 5.52 -9.80
N HIS A 32 -11.11 6.13 -9.55
CA HIS A 32 -12.06 5.60 -8.57
C HIS A 32 -12.56 4.21 -8.96
N ARG A 33 -12.86 3.97 -10.24
CA ARG A 33 -13.28 2.68 -10.76
C ARG A 33 -12.18 1.62 -10.59
N HIS A 34 -10.93 1.97 -10.96
CA HIS A 34 -9.79 1.06 -10.81
C HIS A 34 -9.47 0.77 -9.34
N ASN A 35 -9.52 1.76 -8.46
CA ASN A 35 -9.40 1.56 -7.02
C ASN A 35 -10.47 0.59 -6.49
N TYR A 36 -11.72 0.77 -6.88
CA TYR A 36 -12.79 -0.12 -6.47
C TYR A 36 -12.58 -1.56 -6.99
N ASN A 37 -12.18 -1.71 -8.24
CA ASN A 37 -11.91 -3.03 -8.80
C ASN A 37 -10.71 -3.70 -8.14
N TYR A 38 -9.65 -2.94 -7.84
CA TYR A 38 -8.44 -3.45 -7.20
C TYR A 38 -8.69 -3.82 -5.72
N TYR A 39 -9.16 -2.87 -4.90
CA TYR A 39 -9.26 -3.04 -3.45
C TYR A 39 -10.52 -3.75 -2.97
N VAL A 40 -11.64 -3.61 -3.67
CA VAL A 40 -12.93 -4.17 -3.25
C VAL A 40 -13.25 -5.48 -3.97
N LYS A 41 -13.06 -5.51 -5.29
CA LYS A 41 -13.37 -6.71 -6.09
C LYS A 41 -12.21 -7.69 -6.23
N ASN A 42 -10.98 -7.29 -5.86
CA ASN A 42 -9.76 -8.07 -6.12
C ASN A 42 -9.62 -8.48 -7.60
N ASN A 43 -10.05 -7.61 -8.52
CA ASN A 43 -10.04 -7.84 -9.95
C ASN A 43 -9.43 -6.62 -10.68
N PRO A 44 -8.10 -6.45 -10.65
CA PRO A 44 -7.43 -5.36 -11.35
C PRO A 44 -7.61 -5.49 -12.86
N GLU A 45 -7.97 -4.38 -13.52
CA GLU A 45 -8.19 -4.32 -14.96
C GLU A 45 -7.00 -3.71 -15.71
N ILE A 46 -6.08 -3.05 -15.01
CA ILE A 46 -4.87 -2.43 -15.54
C ILE A 46 -3.67 -2.84 -14.70
N LEU A 47 -2.47 -2.64 -15.24
CA LEU A 47 -1.22 -2.84 -14.52
C LEU A 47 -1.00 -1.73 -13.48
N ASP A 48 -0.26 -2.02 -12.41
CA ASP A 48 0.08 -1.04 -11.38
C ASP A 48 0.83 0.17 -11.97
N THR A 49 1.71 -0.06 -12.96
CA THR A 49 2.42 1.00 -13.71
C THR A 49 1.48 1.92 -14.47
N ASP A 50 0.42 1.37 -15.08
CA ASP A 50 -0.57 2.15 -15.80
C ASP A 50 -1.44 2.98 -14.84
N PHE A 51 -1.80 2.38 -13.70
CA PHE A 51 -2.51 3.08 -12.63
C PHE A 51 -1.70 4.26 -12.09
N ASP A 52 -0.41 4.04 -11.80
CA ASP A 52 0.49 5.08 -11.32
C ASP A 52 0.68 6.21 -12.34
N ALA A 53 0.73 5.89 -13.64
CA ALA A 53 0.80 6.89 -14.70
C ALA A 53 -0.45 7.78 -14.72
N LEU A 54 -1.66 7.20 -14.61
CA LEU A 54 -2.91 7.95 -14.53
C LEU A 54 -2.99 8.82 -13.25
N MET A 55 -2.48 8.31 -12.13
CA MET A 55 -2.42 9.06 -10.86
C MET A 55 -1.49 10.26 -10.95
N ARG A 56 -0.31 10.12 -11.59
CA ARG A 56 0.60 11.24 -11.83
C ARG A 56 -0.06 12.29 -12.72
N GLU A 57 -0.61 11.88 -13.86
CA GLU A 57 -1.30 12.80 -14.77
C GLU A 57 -2.39 13.61 -14.05
N LEU A 58 -3.21 12.95 -13.22
CA LEU A 58 -4.23 13.65 -12.44
C LEU A 58 -3.60 14.61 -11.43
N SER A 59 -2.54 14.21 -10.74
CA SER A 59 -1.83 15.04 -9.76
C SER A 59 -1.25 16.29 -10.42
N ASP A 60 -0.61 16.14 -11.58
CA ASP A 60 -0.01 17.26 -12.34
C ASP A 60 -1.08 18.24 -12.81
N LEU A 61 -2.22 17.74 -13.32
CA LEU A 61 -3.34 18.57 -13.74
C LEU A 61 -4.00 19.30 -12.56
N GLU A 62 -4.16 18.64 -11.40
CA GLU A 62 -4.70 19.28 -10.19
C GLU A 62 -3.75 20.31 -9.60
N GLN A 63 -2.43 20.11 -9.69
CA GLN A 63 -1.44 21.12 -9.33
C GLN A 63 -1.47 22.35 -10.25
N LYS A 64 -1.67 22.13 -11.54
CA LYS A 64 -1.82 23.19 -12.52
C LYS A 64 -3.12 23.99 -12.33
N HIS A 65 -4.15 23.35 -11.82
CA HIS A 65 -5.51 23.90 -11.65
C HIS A 65 -6.01 23.71 -10.21
N PRO A 66 -5.42 24.39 -9.22
CA PRO A 66 -5.79 24.24 -7.81
C PRO A 66 -7.25 24.61 -7.52
N GLU A 67 -7.87 25.42 -8.36
CA GLU A 67 -9.28 25.80 -8.26
C GLU A 67 -10.25 24.63 -8.58
N TRP A 68 -9.77 23.55 -9.20
CA TRP A 68 -10.56 22.36 -9.53
C TRP A 68 -10.27 21.16 -8.62
N VAL A 69 -9.42 21.34 -7.60
CA VAL A 69 -9.11 20.25 -6.66
C VAL A 69 -10.35 19.85 -5.88
N ASP A 70 -10.66 18.55 -5.87
CA ASP A 70 -11.76 17.98 -5.11
C ASP A 70 -11.19 17.26 -3.87
N LYS A 71 -11.83 17.48 -2.70
CA LYS A 71 -11.48 16.78 -1.46
C LYS A 71 -11.66 15.26 -1.55
N ASN A 72 -12.40 14.78 -2.54
CA ASN A 72 -12.61 13.38 -2.83
C ASN A 72 -11.75 12.88 -4.01
N SER A 73 -10.82 13.68 -4.53
CA SER A 73 -9.93 13.23 -5.60
C SER A 73 -9.14 11.98 -5.16
N PRO A 74 -8.90 11.03 -6.08
CA PRO A 74 -8.01 9.90 -5.83
C PRO A 74 -6.60 10.33 -5.39
N THR A 75 -6.13 11.50 -5.82
CA THR A 75 -4.81 12.05 -5.46
C THR A 75 -4.71 12.46 -3.99
N VAL A 76 -5.84 12.78 -3.34
CA VAL A 76 -5.91 13.14 -1.91
C VAL A 76 -6.14 11.91 -1.04
N ARG A 77 -6.57 10.79 -1.65
CA ARG A 77 -6.81 9.52 -0.96
C ARG A 77 -5.69 8.54 -1.26
N VAL A 78 -4.99 8.09 -0.24
CA VAL A 78 -4.33 6.79 -0.29
C VAL A 78 -5.44 5.76 -0.53
N GLY A 79 -5.25 4.82 -1.47
CA GLY A 79 -6.26 3.79 -1.73
C GLY A 79 -6.72 3.16 -0.42
N SER A 80 -8.02 3.24 -0.14
CA SER A 80 -8.57 2.79 1.14
C SER A 80 -8.80 1.28 1.11
N ASP A 81 -8.27 0.59 2.11
CA ASP A 81 -8.52 -0.81 2.41
C ASP A 81 -9.45 -0.97 3.64
N LEU A 82 -10.17 0.10 4.03
CA LEU A 82 -11.10 0.09 5.15
C LEU A 82 -12.23 -0.92 4.94
N SER A 83 -12.56 -1.65 5.98
CA SER A 83 -13.63 -2.64 6.02
C SER A 83 -14.65 -2.28 7.10
N ASN A 84 -15.94 -2.37 6.78
CA ASN A 84 -17.02 -2.21 7.75
C ASN A 84 -17.13 -3.38 8.76
N ASN A 85 -16.28 -4.39 8.65
CA ASN A 85 -16.28 -5.59 9.47
C ASN A 85 -15.32 -5.52 10.66
N PHE A 86 -14.43 -4.53 10.71
CA PHE A 86 -13.45 -4.32 11.76
C PHE A 86 -13.67 -2.99 12.47
N VAL A 87 -13.23 -2.91 13.72
CA VAL A 87 -13.17 -1.63 14.45
C VAL A 87 -12.16 -0.75 13.74
N GLN A 88 -12.56 0.47 13.42
CA GLN A 88 -11.67 1.44 12.79
C GLN A 88 -10.91 2.23 13.84
N VAL A 89 -9.61 2.37 13.63
CA VAL A 89 -8.69 3.05 14.54
C VAL A 89 -7.97 4.17 13.80
N ARG A 90 -7.98 5.35 14.40
CA ARG A 90 -7.20 6.49 13.90
C ARG A 90 -5.72 6.30 14.25
N HIS A 91 -4.84 6.45 13.26
CA HIS A 91 -3.39 6.44 13.47
C HIS A 91 -2.95 7.65 14.27
N GLN A 92 -2.00 7.44 15.19
CA GLN A 92 -1.37 8.55 15.93
C GLN A 92 -0.54 9.42 15.00
N TYR A 93 0.16 8.79 14.05
CA TYR A 93 0.90 9.44 12.98
C TYR A 93 0.39 8.92 11.63
N PRO A 94 0.15 9.77 10.63
CA PRO A 94 -0.32 9.32 9.32
C PRO A 94 0.62 8.28 8.70
N MET A 95 0.05 7.28 8.05
CA MET A 95 0.78 6.29 7.25
C MET A 95 0.87 6.77 5.81
N LEU A 96 1.95 7.49 5.50
CA LEU A 96 2.18 8.08 4.19
C LEU A 96 2.58 7.02 3.16
N SER A 97 2.27 7.27 1.89
CA SER A 97 2.81 6.50 0.77
C SER A 97 4.19 7.00 0.41
N LEU A 98 5.07 6.09 -0.01
CA LEU A 98 6.36 6.43 -0.59
C LEU A 98 6.17 6.88 -2.05
N GLY A 99 6.97 7.85 -2.48
CA GLY A 99 7.08 8.21 -3.88
C GLY A 99 7.77 7.09 -4.67
N ASN A 100 7.41 6.96 -5.95
CA ASN A 100 8.04 6.00 -6.85
C ASN A 100 9.02 6.73 -7.77
N THR A 101 10.08 6.03 -8.18
CA THR A 101 10.98 6.41 -9.26
C THR A 101 11.06 5.26 -10.25
N TYR A 102 11.17 5.57 -11.54
CA TYR A 102 11.08 4.54 -12.60
C TYR A 102 12.32 4.51 -13.49
N ASP A 103 13.17 5.53 -13.42
CA ASP A 103 14.39 5.58 -14.22
C ASP A 103 15.58 6.16 -13.44
N LYS A 104 16.75 6.13 -14.07
CA LYS A 104 18.00 6.61 -13.46
C LYS A 104 18.03 8.13 -13.29
N ALA A 105 17.30 8.89 -14.12
CA ALA A 105 17.24 10.35 -14.02
C ALA A 105 16.47 10.75 -12.75
N GLU A 106 15.33 10.15 -12.51
CA GLU A 106 14.53 10.37 -11.29
C GLU A 106 15.29 9.98 -10.02
N ILE A 107 16.08 8.89 -10.04
CA ILE A 107 16.93 8.51 -8.91
C ILE A 107 18.02 9.57 -8.68
N LYS A 108 18.61 10.09 -9.77
CA LYS A 108 19.62 11.15 -9.67
C LYS A 108 19.03 12.42 -9.10
N GLU A 109 17.85 12.84 -9.55
CA GLU A 109 17.14 14.01 -9.00
C GLU A 109 16.85 13.84 -7.50
N PHE A 110 16.41 12.66 -7.08
CA PHE A 110 16.21 12.33 -5.67
C PHE A 110 17.50 12.50 -4.86
N TYR A 111 18.62 11.96 -5.35
CA TYR A 111 19.93 12.07 -4.72
C TYR A 111 20.42 13.53 -4.66
N ASP A 112 20.30 14.28 -5.77
CA ASP A 112 20.72 15.68 -5.85
C ASP A 112 19.91 16.55 -4.89
N ARG A 113 18.61 16.31 -4.74
CA ARG A 113 17.74 17.01 -3.79
C ARG A 113 18.20 16.77 -2.35
N ILE A 114 18.45 15.52 -1.96
CA ILE A 114 18.95 15.19 -0.60
C ILE A 114 20.30 15.86 -0.36
N THR A 115 21.21 15.81 -1.34
CA THR A 115 22.52 16.47 -1.24
C THR A 115 22.38 17.97 -1.01
N GLY A 116 21.45 18.62 -1.71
CA GLY A 116 21.13 20.04 -1.55
C GLY A 116 20.56 20.35 -0.16
N ASP A 117 19.61 19.55 0.30
CA ASP A 117 18.96 19.73 1.61
C ASP A 117 19.96 19.57 2.77
N LEU A 118 20.89 18.63 2.64
CA LEU A 118 21.94 18.36 3.63
C LEU A 118 23.12 19.34 3.54
N LYS A 119 23.13 20.28 2.58
CA LYS A 119 24.16 21.32 2.43
C LYS A 119 25.60 20.78 2.42
N GLY A 120 25.81 19.65 1.75
CA GLY A 120 27.13 19.02 1.59
C GLY A 120 27.57 18.13 2.75
N VAL A 121 26.71 17.86 3.72
CA VAL A 121 26.98 16.82 4.73
C VAL A 121 27.00 15.45 4.03
N ALA A 122 28.04 14.67 4.28
CA ALA A 122 28.15 13.32 3.73
C ALA A 122 27.05 12.41 4.33
N PHE A 123 26.43 11.58 3.49
CA PHE A 123 25.42 10.62 3.90
C PHE A 123 25.61 9.30 3.14
N GLU A 124 25.09 8.24 3.72
CA GLU A 124 25.03 6.92 3.10
C GLU A 124 23.60 6.63 2.64
N VAL A 125 23.47 5.88 1.55
CA VAL A 125 22.19 5.42 1.03
C VAL A 125 22.03 3.94 1.37
N CYS A 126 20.99 3.62 2.15
CA CYS A 126 20.58 2.24 2.39
C CYS A 126 19.56 1.83 1.33
N CYS A 127 19.86 0.74 0.61
CA CYS A 127 18.95 0.18 -0.39
C CYS A 127 18.28 -1.06 0.20
N GLU A 128 16.96 -1.08 0.20
CA GLU A 128 16.15 -2.19 0.71
C GLU A 128 15.16 -2.67 -0.33
N LEU A 129 14.74 -3.93 -0.21
CA LEU A 129 13.66 -4.47 -1.04
C LEU A 129 12.33 -3.82 -0.62
N LYS A 130 11.63 -3.23 -1.58
CA LYS A 130 10.25 -2.79 -1.36
C LYS A 130 9.32 -3.98 -1.54
N PHE A 131 8.97 -4.60 -0.41
CA PHE A 131 8.03 -5.72 -0.41
C PHE A 131 6.62 -5.27 -0.81
N ASP A 132 5.92 -6.16 -1.51
CA ASP A 132 4.54 -5.94 -1.96
C ASP A 132 3.57 -6.79 -1.14
N GLY A 133 2.88 -6.15 -0.22
CA GLY A 133 1.94 -6.76 0.71
C GLY A 133 0.88 -5.79 1.22
N LEU A 134 0.54 -5.89 2.49
CA LEU A 134 -0.39 -4.99 3.17
C LEU A 134 0.33 -4.27 4.31
N SER A 135 0.38 -2.95 4.21
CA SER A 135 1.04 -2.12 5.24
C SER A 135 0.32 -2.21 6.57
N ILE A 136 1.11 -2.33 7.63
CA ILE A 136 0.64 -2.54 9.00
C ILE A 136 1.36 -1.61 9.97
N SER A 137 0.64 -1.12 10.97
CA SER A 137 1.16 -0.45 12.15
C SER A 137 0.98 -1.36 13.36
N LEU A 138 2.05 -1.62 14.09
CA LEU A 138 2.10 -2.47 15.28
C LEU A 138 2.43 -1.61 16.50
N LEU A 139 1.51 -1.50 17.43
CA LEU A 139 1.71 -0.78 18.69
C LEU A 139 2.17 -1.74 19.78
N TYR A 140 3.32 -1.43 20.36
CA TYR A 140 3.85 -2.12 21.54
C TYR A 140 3.78 -1.21 22.76
N GLU A 141 3.35 -1.79 23.90
CA GLU A 141 3.40 -1.17 25.22
C GLU A 141 4.04 -2.14 26.21
N ASP A 142 5.01 -1.65 27.00
CA ASP A 142 5.77 -2.46 27.95
C ASP A 142 6.28 -3.78 27.33
N GLY A 143 6.77 -3.70 26.08
CA GLY A 143 7.29 -4.84 25.32
C GLY A 143 6.24 -5.82 24.79
N ARG A 144 4.95 -5.54 24.91
CA ARG A 144 3.85 -6.41 24.45
C ARG A 144 3.11 -5.81 23.28
N LEU A 145 2.76 -6.62 22.28
CA LEU A 145 1.89 -6.22 21.18
C LEU A 145 0.47 -5.99 21.71
N VAL A 146 0.03 -4.74 21.69
CA VAL A 146 -1.32 -4.35 22.16
C VAL A 146 -2.28 -4.07 21.04
N ARG A 147 -1.78 -3.66 19.86
CA ARG A 147 -2.63 -3.35 18.70
C ARG A 147 -1.89 -3.49 17.38
N ALA A 148 -2.64 -3.92 16.36
CA ALA A 148 -2.21 -3.93 14.97
C ALA A 148 -3.30 -3.34 14.07
N VAL A 149 -2.92 -2.33 13.25
CA VAL A 149 -3.86 -1.56 12.44
C VAL A 149 -3.38 -1.53 10.99
N THR A 150 -4.26 -1.83 10.03
CA THR A 150 -3.93 -1.67 8.61
C THR A 150 -3.73 -0.19 8.27
N ARG A 151 -3.03 0.11 7.15
CA ARG A 151 -2.86 1.49 6.72
C ARG A 151 -4.19 2.22 6.51
N GLY A 152 -5.19 1.54 5.94
CA GLY A 152 -6.45 2.15 5.54
C GLY A 152 -6.24 3.28 4.53
N ASP A 153 -6.84 4.44 4.79
CA ASP A 153 -6.65 5.65 4.00
C ASP A 153 -5.42 6.48 4.41
N GLY A 154 -4.58 5.92 5.28
CA GLY A 154 -3.41 6.59 5.86
C GLY A 154 -3.71 7.36 7.16
N THR A 155 -4.96 7.65 7.46
CA THR A 155 -5.41 8.34 8.68
C THR A 155 -6.17 7.40 9.62
N VAL A 156 -6.98 6.51 9.05
CA VAL A 156 -7.80 5.52 9.75
C VAL A 156 -7.60 4.17 9.10
N GLY A 157 -7.41 3.12 9.89
CA GLY A 157 -7.26 1.74 9.43
C GLY A 157 -8.10 0.76 10.22
N ASP A 158 -8.18 -0.48 9.76
CA ASP A 158 -8.89 -1.56 10.42
C ASP A 158 -8.02 -2.16 11.54
N ASP A 159 -8.60 -2.36 12.73
CA ASP A 159 -7.97 -3.13 13.81
C ASP A 159 -7.99 -4.62 13.45
N VAL A 160 -6.82 -5.15 13.17
CA VAL A 160 -6.60 -6.56 12.80
C VAL A 160 -5.75 -7.32 13.81
N THR A 161 -5.72 -6.84 15.06
CA THR A 161 -4.84 -7.34 16.13
C THR A 161 -4.93 -8.85 16.28
N GLU A 162 -6.13 -9.41 16.37
CA GLU A 162 -6.31 -10.85 16.57
C GLU A 162 -5.80 -11.69 15.38
N ASN A 163 -5.92 -11.15 14.17
CA ASN A 163 -5.39 -11.79 12.98
C ASN A 163 -3.86 -11.70 12.93
N VAL A 164 -3.29 -10.55 13.28
CA VAL A 164 -1.84 -10.34 13.34
C VAL A 164 -1.17 -11.22 14.37
N LYS A 165 -1.80 -11.51 15.50
CA LYS A 165 -1.29 -12.43 16.51
C LYS A 165 -1.01 -13.85 15.98
N THR A 166 -1.62 -14.22 14.86
CA THR A 166 -1.38 -15.52 14.20
C THR A 166 -0.11 -15.54 13.35
N ILE A 167 0.48 -14.39 13.05
CA ILE A 167 1.68 -14.24 12.21
C ILE A 167 2.91 -14.49 13.08
N LYS A 168 3.58 -15.61 12.86
CA LYS A 168 4.68 -16.08 13.72
C LYS A 168 5.91 -15.19 13.73
N SER A 169 6.16 -14.44 12.65
CA SER A 169 7.27 -13.49 12.55
C SER A 169 7.03 -12.19 13.31
N ILE A 170 5.82 -11.94 13.81
CA ILE A 170 5.52 -10.80 14.66
C ILE A 170 5.61 -11.21 16.12
N PRO A 171 6.58 -10.68 16.91
CA PRO A 171 6.68 -10.99 18.33
C PRO A 171 5.46 -10.48 19.09
N LEU A 172 4.80 -11.33 19.86
CA LEU A 172 3.75 -10.92 20.79
C LEU A 172 4.33 -10.29 22.06
N GLN A 173 5.58 -10.64 22.38
CA GLN A 173 6.36 -10.08 23.45
C GLN A 173 7.81 -9.92 23.00
N LEU A 174 8.37 -8.75 23.24
CA LEU A 174 9.76 -8.42 22.93
C LEU A 174 10.69 -8.99 24.01
N GLN A 175 11.94 -9.22 23.64
CA GLN A 175 12.97 -9.67 24.57
C GLN A 175 13.22 -8.61 25.64
N GLU A 176 13.28 -9.04 26.90
CA GLU A 176 13.60 -8.17 28.02
C GLU A 176 15.06 -7.72 28.00
N GLY A 177 15.34 -6.59 28.66
CA GLY A 177 16.71 -6.10 28.85
C GLY A 177 17.34 -5.36 27.66
N LEU A 178 16.64 -5.19 26.54
CA LEU A 178 17.14 -4.48 25.36
C LEU A 178 16.81 -3.00 25.33
N GLY A 179 16.19 -2.45 26.38
CA GLY A 179 15.96 -1.01 26.52
C GLY A 179 14.88 -0.46 25.59
N TRP A 180 13.89 -1.27 25.24
CA TRP A 180 12.75 -0.80 24.41
C TRP A 180 12.03 0.37 25.07
N PRO A 181 11.57 1.37 24.30
CA PRO A 181 10.68 2.38 24.81
C PRO A 181 9.42 1.74 25.42
N ARG A 182 8.90 2.37 26.49
CA ARG A 182 7.68 1.88 27.14
C ARG A 182 6.50 1.76 26.17
N ARG A 183 6.41 2.69 25.20
CA ARG A 183 5.40 2.72 24.17
C ARG A 183 6.02 3.16 22.84
N PHE A 184 5.82 2.39 21.79
CA PHE A 184 6.28 2.71 20.44
C PHE A 184 5.48 2.00 19.38
N GLU A 185 5.54 2.52 18.17
CA GLU A 185 4.88 1.99 16.98
C GLU A 185 5.93 1.49 15.98
N VAL A 186 5.76 0.27 15.48
CA VAL A 186 6.56 -0.31 14.40
C VAL A 186 5.70 -0.41 13.18
N ARG A 187 6.21 0.03 12.04
CA ARG A 187 5.55 -0.11 10.74
C ARG A 187 6.23 -1.19 9.93
N GLY A 188 5.47 -1.80 9.06
CA GLY A 188 5.95 -2.87 8.21
C GLY A 188 4.93 -3.30 7.18
N GLU A 189 5.23 -4.43 6.55
CA GLU A 189 4.41 -5.00 5.49
C GLU A 189 4.08 -6.45 5.83
N VAL A 190 2.80 -6.80 5.79
CA VAL A 190 2.32 -8.18 5.91
C VAL A 190 2.29 -8.80 4.52
N LEU A 191 2.92 -9.94 4.39
CA LEU A 191 3.18 -10.62 3.13
C LEU A 191 2.54 -12.01 3.11
N MET A 192 2.22 -12.49 1.93
CA MET A 192 1.97 -13.91 1.72
C MET A 192 3.18 -14.52 1.00
N PRO A 193 3.92 -15.46 1.63
CA PRO A 193 4.99 -16.19 0.97
C PRO A 193 4.46 -16.90 -0.29
N TRP A 194 5.28 -16.96 -1.33
CA TRP A 194 4.88 -17.50 -2.64
C TRP A 194 4.32 -18.92 -2.53
N ALA A 195 4.97 -19.80 -1.76
CA ALA A 195 4.49 -21.15 -1.52
C ALA A 195 3.10 -21.21 -0.84
N SER A 196 2.81 -20.25 0.06
CA SER A 196 1.49 -20.13 0.68
C SER A 196 0.43 -19.67 -0.32
N PHE A 197 0.81 -18.76 -1.21
CA PHE A 197 -0.04 -18.24 -2.27
C PHE A 197 -0.43 -19.33 -3.28
N GLU A 198 0.55 -20.11 -3.74
CA GLU A 198 0.32 -21.23 -4.68
C GLU A 198 -0.61 -22.27 -4.06
N LYS A 199 -0.34 -22.66 -2.81
CA LYS A 199 -1.19 -23.59 -2.08
C LYS A 199 -2.62 -23.09 -1.95
N LEU A 200 -2.80 -21.82 -1.57
CA LEU A 200 -4.11 -21.19 -1.43
C LEU A 200 -4.88 -21.19 -2.75
N ASN A 201 -4.22 -20.83 -3.84
CA ASN A 201 -4.85 -20.83 -5.16
C ASN A 201 -5.17 -22.24 -5.67
N ALA A 202 -4.33 -23.24 -5.38
CA ALA A 202 -4.63 -24.64 -5.68
C ALA A 202 -5.89 -25.12 -4.92
N GLU A 203 -6.02 -24.78 -3.62
CA GLU A 203 -7.21 -25.09 -2.82
C GLU A 203 -8.46 -24.40 -3.36
N ARG A 204 -8.37 -23.13 -3.77
CA ARG A 204 -9.48 -22.38 -4.36
C ARG A 204 -9.90 -22.97 -5.70
N ASN A 205 -8.93 -23.30 -6.54
CA ASN A 205 -9.19 -23.95 -7.83
C ASN A 205 -9.94 -25.28 -7.68
N SER A 206 -9.54 -26.10 -6.71
CA SER A 206 -10.22 -27.39 -6.44
C SER A 206 -11.67 -27.22 -5.98
N LYS A 207 -12.02 -26.05 -5.44
CA LYS A 207 -13.38 -25.69 -4.99
C LYS A 207 -14.18 -24.89 -6.03
N GLY A 208 -13.59 -24.60 -7.18
CA GLY A 208 -14.21 -23.74 -8.20
C GLY A 208 -14.36 -22.28 -7.78
N GLU A 209 -13.54 -21.82 -6.81
CA GLU A 209 -13.54 -20.45 -6.34
C GLU A 209 -12.63 -19.55 -7.20
N PRO A 210 -12.92 -18.25 -7.34
CA PRO A 210 -12.04 -17.31 -8.03
C PRO A 210 -10.64 -17.27 -7.42
N LEU A 211 -9.59 -17.28 -8.24
CA LEU A 211 -8.20 -17.25 -7.79
C LEU A 211 -7.80 -15.83 -7.40
N PHE A 212 -6.87 -15.71 -6.46
CA PHE A 212 -6.20 -14.44 -6.20
C PHE A 212 -5.23 -14.12 -7.33
N ALA A 213 -5.21 -12.86 -7.76
CA ALA A 213 -4.37 -12.41 -8.86
C ALA A 213 -2.87 -12.38 -8.48
N ASN A 214 -2.55 -12.06 -7.22
CA ASN A 214 -1.18 -11.93 -6.73
C ASN A 214 -1.11 -12.17 -5.20
N PRO A 215 0.11 -12.39 -4.65
CA PRO A 215 0.31 -12.58 -3.21
C PRO A 215 -0.17 -11.42 -2.33
N ARG A 216 -0.06 -10.16 -2.80
CA ARG A 216 -0.55 -8.98 -2.08
C ARG A 216 -2.05 -9.03 -1.85
N ASN A 217 -2.83 -9.30 -2.90
CA ASN A 217 -4.29 -9.41 -2.78
C ASN A 217 -4.69 -10.58 -1.88
N ALA A 218 -3.95 -11.70 -1.97
CA ALA A 218 -4.15 -12.85 -1.11
C ALA A 218 -3.81 -12.55 0.37
N ALA A 219 -2.74 -11.79 0.63
CA ALA A 219 -2.38 -11.34 1.97
C ALA A 219 -3.46 -10.40 2.54
N SER A 220 -3.89 -9.40 1.77
CA SER A 220 -4.93 -8.45 2.17
C SER A 220 -6.26 -9.15 2.47
N GLY A 221 -6.74 -10.00 1.57
CA GLY A 221 -7.98 -10.76 1.76
C GLY A 221 -7.89 -11.75 2.91
N THR A 222 -6.70 -12.28 3.19
CA THR A 222 -6.47 -13.16 4.34
C THR A 222 -6.47 -12.39 5.65
N LEU A 223 -5.69 -11.31 5.75
CA LEU A 223 -5.56 -10.53 6.98
C LEU A 223 -6.89 -9.90 7.40
N LYS A 224 -7.77 -9.62 6.46
CA LYS A 224 -9.13 -9.11 6.70
C LYS A 224 -10.19 -10.21 6.85
N SER A 225 -9.79 -11.46 7.04
CA SER A 225 -10.72 -12.55 7.38
C SER A 225 -11.31 -12.35 8.78
N LYS A 226 -12.61 -12.59 8.93
CA LYS A 226 -13.28 -12.59 10.25
C LYS A 226 -12.89 -13.75 11.15
N ASN A 227 -12.21 -14.75 10.60
CA ASN A 227 -11.82 -15.96 11.31
C ASN A 227 -10.29 -16.05 11.39
N SER A 228 -9.73 -15.78 12.55
CA SER A 228 -8.29 -15.84 12.81
C SER A 228 -7.68 -17.23 12.60
N ALA A 229 -8.46 -18.32 12.74
CA ALA A 229 -7.99 -19.66 12.41
C ALA A 229 -7.71 -19.84 10.91
N VAL A 230 -8.51 -19.18 10.05
CA VAL A 230 -8.26 -19.14 8.60
C VAL A 230 -6.97 -18.35 8.32
N VAL A 231 -6.76 -17.22 9.01
CA VAL A 231 -5.52 -16.45 8.87
C VAL A 231 -4.30 -17.30 9.26
N ALA A 232 -4.36 -17.97 10.41
CA ALA A 232 -3.29 -18.85 10.89
C ALA A 232 -2.95 -19.96 9.88
N SER A 233 -3.95 -20.58 9.26
CA SER A 233 -3.74 -21.67 8.29
C SER A 233 -3.02 -21.22 7.00
N ARG A 234 -3.13 -19.92 6.63
CA ARG A 234 -2.57 -19.35 5.41
C ARG A 234 -1.14 -18.85 5.55
N ARG A 235 -0.57 -18.93 6.75
CA ARG A 235 0.86 -18.67 7.03
C ARG A 235 1.37 -17.36 6.43
N LEU A 236 0.77 -16.25 6.81
CA LEU A 236 1.29 -14.93 6.49
C LEU A 236 2.66 -14.73 7.16
N ASP A 237 3.46 -13.85 6.58
CA ASP A 237 4.73 -13.37 7.10
C ASP A 237 4.69 -11.84 7.23
N ALA A 238 5.64 -11.25 7.95
CA ALA A 238 5.75 -9.81 8.09
C ALA A 238 7.21 -9.36 8.00
N ARG A 239 7.42 -8.18 7.43
CA ARG A 239 8.69 -7.47 7.42
C ARG A 239 8.49 -6.10 8.04
N SER A 240 9.28 -5.77 9.05
CA SER A 240 9.32 -4.43 9.63
C SER A 240 10.16 -3.52 8.74
N GLU A 241 9.76 -2.27 8.62
CA GLU A 241 10.57 -1.22 8.05
C GLU A 241 11.58 -0.76 9.10
N GLU A 242 12.88 -0.99 8.86
CA GLU A 242 13.94 -0.51 9.73
C GLU A 242 14.29 0.92 9.34
N ARG A 243 13.89 1.89 10.16
CA ARG A 243 14.40 3.24 10.08
C ARG A 243 15.62 3.34 11.00
N ARG A 244 16.81 3.41 10.45
CA ARG A 244 17.97 3.88 11.21
C ARG A 244 17.81 5.39 11.41
N VAL A 245 17.34 5.78 12.59
CA VAL A 245 17.49 7.16 13.05
C VAL A 245 18.96 7.29 13.42
N GLY A 246 19.68 8.21 12.74
CA GLY A 246 21.05 8.50 13.07
C GLY A 246 21.17 8.82 14.55
N LYS A 247 22.22 8.31 15.19
CA LYS A 247 22.58 8.75 16.53
C LYS A 247 22.94 10.22 16.44
N GLU A 248 22.20 11.09 17.12
CA GLU A 248 22.71 12.38 17.56
C GLU A 248 23.89 12.17 18.54
#